data_990b00cff22eefec2a7e66a8926093a6
#
_entry.id   990b00cff22eefec2a7e66a8926093a6
#
_cell.length_a   1.000
_cell.length_b   1.000
_cell.length_c   1.000
_cell.angle_alpha   90.00
_cell.angle_beta   90.00
_cell.angle_gamma   90.00
#
_symmetry.space_group_name_H-M   'P 1'
#
loop_
_entity.id
_entity.type
_entity.pdbx_description
1 polymer ?
#
loop_
_entity_poly.entity_id
_entity_poly.type
_entity_poly.pdbx_seq_one_letter_code
_entity_poly.pdbx_strand_id
1 'polypeptide(L)' 'MGETEAELFARLREENVEFRRLADKHREYDLKIGEYDRIYYLTSDQERKRKELQKLKLRIKDQMYAIMRQYRGQ' A
#
# COMPACT_ATOMS: atom_id res chain seq x y z
N MET A 1 8.93 -8.94 24.90
CA MET A 1 8.05 -8.10 24.14
C MET A 1 8.43 -8.10 22.67
N GLY A 2 7.45 -8.23 21.83
CA GLY A 2 7.68 -8.36 20.41
C GLY A 2 7.88 -7.02 19.71
N GLU A 3 8.27 -7.14 18.47
CA GLU A 3 8.41 -6.02 17.55
C GLU A 3 7.05 -5.39 17.28
N THR A 4 6.97 -4.06 17.23
CA THR A 4 5.73 -3.38 16.87
C THR A 4 5.46 -3.55 15.38
N GLU A 5 4.23 -3.27 14.96
CA GLU A 5 3.85 -3.34 13.55
C GLU A 5 4.69 -2.37 12.70
N ALA A 6 4.92 -1.16 13.21
CA ALA A 6 5.73 -0.17 12.51
C ALA A 6 7.18 -0.61 12.36
N GLU A 7 7.74 -1.23 13.40
CA GLU A 7 9.11 -1.74 13.37
C GLU A 7 9.24 -2.91 12.39
N LEU A 8 8.26 -3.81 12.38
CA LEU A 8 8.23 -4.93 11.46
C LEU A 8 8.14 -4.44 10.02
N PHE A 9 7.29 -3.45 9.75
CA PHE A 9 7.14 -2.85 8.43
C PHE A 9 8.48 -2.28 7.94
N ALA A 10 9.13 -1.50 8.78
CA ALA A 10 10.42 -0.89 8.43
C ALA A 10 11.49 -1.94 8.16
N ARG A 11 11.53 -2.98 8.98
CA ARG A 11 12.50 -4.07 8.82
C ARG A 11 12.26 -4.84 7.53
N LEU A 12 11.01 -5.20 7.24
CA LEU A 12 10.68 -5.95 6.03
C LEU A 12 10.96 -5.14 4.77
N ARG A 13 10.73 -3.84 4.82
CA ARG A 13 11.01 -2.96 3.70
C ARG A 13 12.49 -2.99 3.32
N GLU A 14 13.38 -3.14 4.30
CA GLU A 14 14.82 -3.24 4.06
C GLU A 14 15.27 -4.64 3.68
N GLU A 15 14.73 -5.66 4.33
CA GLU A 15 15.23 -7.04 4.22
C GLU A 15 14.52 -7.88 3.17
N ASN A 16 13.27 -7.55 2.84
CA ASN A 16 12.45 -8.36 1.93
C ASN A 16 12.20 -7.58 0.64
N VAL A 17 12.78 -8.05 -0.47
CA VAL A 17 12.66 -7.38 -1.77
C VAL A 17 11.21 -7.31 -2.23
N GLU A 18 10.47 -8.40 -2.06
CA GLU A 18 9.07 -8.44 -2.46
C GLU A 18 8.24 -7.44 -1.67
N PHE A 19 8.44 -7.40 -0.35
CA PHE A 19 7.73 -6.45 0.51
C PHE A 19 8.06 -5.00 0.12
N ARG A 20 9.32 -4.73 -0.19
CA ARG A 20 9.74 -3.40 -0.64
C ARG A 20 9.02 -2.98 -1.91
N ARG A 21 8.92 -3.89 -2.88
CA ARG A 21 8.20 -3.60 -4.14
C ARG A 21 6.73 -3.30 -3.88
N LEU A 22 6.10 -4.06 -3.00
CA LEU A 22 4.72 -3.83 -2.62
C LEU A 22 4.55 -2.49 -1.92
N ALA A 23 5.46 -2.16 -1.00
CA ALA A 23 5.44 -0.89 -0.28
C ALA A 23 5.58 0.30 -1.24
N ASP A 24 6.50 0.19 -2.21
CA ASP A 24 6.71 1.24 -3.20
C ASP A 24 5.47 1.41 -4.09
N LYS A 25 4.84 0.31 -4.51
CA LYS A 25 3.61 0.36 -5.28
C LYS A 25 2.46 0.98 -4.49
N HIS A 26 2.34 0.60 -3.22
CA HIS A 26 1.32 1.15 -2.34
C HIS A 26 1.46 2.67 -2.26
N ARG A 27 2.69 3.15 -2.08
CA ARG A 27 2.98 4.56 -2.00
C ARG A 27 2.65 5.27 -3.32
N GLU A 28 3.02 4.66 -4.45
CA GLU A 28 2.75 5.20 -5.78
C GLU A 28 1.25 5.40 -6.00
N TYR A 29 0.45 4.38 -5.68
CA TYR A 29 -1.01 4.48 -5.80
C TYR A 29 -1.59 5.53 -4.86
N ASP A 30 -1.06 5.59 -3.64
CA ASP A 30 -1.52 6.57 -2.65
C ASP A 30 -1.27 8.00 -3.13
N LEU A 31 -0.11 8.25 -3.74
CA LEU A 31 0.21 9.56 -4.30
C LEU A 31 -0.71 9.93 -5.46
N LYS A 32 -1.01 8.98 -6.33
CA LYS A 32 -1.91 9.21 -7.46
C LYS A 32 -3.33 9.49 -6.99
N ILE A 33 -3.79 8.75 -6.00
CA ILE A 33 -5.11 8.99 -5.41
C ILE A 33 -5.15 10.39 -4.79
N GLY A 34 -4.08 10.80 -4.12
CA GLY A 34 -3.96 12.14 -3.54
C GLY A 34 -4.08 13.24 -4.59
N GLU A 35 -3.56 13.01 -5.81
CA GLU A 35 -3.69 13.96 -6.89
C GLU A 35 -5.16 14.15 -7.29
N TYR A 36 -5.92 13.06 -7.38
CA TYR A 36 -7.36 13.15 -7.66
C TYR A 36 -8.12 13.84 -6.53
N ASP A 37 -7.73 13.60 -5.28
CA ASP A 37 -8.38 14.21 -4.12
C ASP A 37 -8.22 15.72 -4.08
N ARG A 38 -7.24 16.28 -4.79
CA ARG A 38 -7.04 17.73 -4.88
C ARG A 38 -7.94 18.38 -5.92
N ILE A 39 -8.54 17.60 -6.78
CA ILE A 39 -9.42 18.11 -7.84
C ILE A 39 -10.82 18.35 -7.27
N TYR A 40 -11.33 19.55 -7.45
CA TYR A 40 -12.65 19.94 -6.91
C TYR A 40 -13.78 19.12 -7.51
N TYR A 41 -13.78 18.97 -8.84
CA TYR A 41 -14.75 18.13 -9.54
C TYR A 41 -14.03 17.12 -10.41
N LEU A 42 -14.26 15.85 -10.15
CA LEU A 42 -13.72 14.79 -10.98
C LEU A 42 -14.65 14.50 -12.16
N THR A 43 -14.05 14.26 -13.33
CA THR A 43 -14.81 13.72 -14.45
C THR A 43 -15.17 12.27 -14.16
N SER A 44 -16.12 11.71 -14.92
CA SER A 44 -16.49 10.30 -14.77
C SER A 44 -15.30 9.36 -14.96
N ASP A 45 -14.44 9.67 -15.93
CA ASP A 45 -13.23 8.88 -16.17
C ASP A 45 -12.24 8.97 -15.01
N GLN A 46 -12.06 10.16 -14.43
CA GLN A 46 -11.19 10.36 -13.28
C GLN A 46 -11.71 9.63 -12.05
N GLU A 47 -13.02 9.66 -11.81
CA GLU A 47 -13.63 8.92 -10.72
C GLU A 47 -13.40 7.42 -10.86
N ARG A 48 -13.53 6.91 -12.08
CA ARG A 48 -13.31 5.49 -12.37
C ARG A 48 -11.86 5.11 -12.09
N LYS A 49 -10.91 5.92 -12.56
CA LYS A 49 -9.48 5.68 -12.31
C LYS A 49 -9.14 5.73 -10.84
N ARG A 50 -9.73 6.67 -10.11
CA ARG A 50 -9.52 6.77 -8.66
C ARG A 50 -10.00 5.51 -7.96
N LYS A 51 -11.18 5.00 -8.33
CA LYS A 51 -11.70 3.76 -7.76
C LYS A 51 -10.82 2.56 -8.07
N GLU A 52 -10.31 2.49 -9.30
CA GLU A 52 -9.38 1.42 -9.69
C GLU A 52 -8.12 1.46 -8.86
N LEU A 53 -7.55 2.65 -8.66
CA LEU A 53 -6.35 2.83 -7.85
C LEU A 53 -6.60 2.42 -6.40
N GLN A 54 -7.77 2.75 -5.85
CA GLN A 54 -8.15 2.33 -4.50
C GLN A 54 -8.19 0.81 -4.38
N LYS A 55 -8.77 0.14 -5.36
CA LYS A 55 -8.83 -1.33 -5.36
C LYS A 55 -7.45 -1.95 -5.44
N LEU A 56 -6.59 -1.40 -6.31
CA LEU A 56 -5.21 -1.88 -6.45
C LEU A 56 -4.41 -1.66 -5.16
N LYS A 57 -4.59 -0.49 -4.55
CA LYS A 57 -3.93 -0.16 -3.29
C LYS A 57 -4.33 -1.13 -2.18
N LEU A 58 -5.63 -1.43 -2.07
CA LEU A 58 -6.12 -2.39 -1.08
C LEU A 58 -5.58 -3.78 -1.31
N ARG A 59 -5.51 -4.23 -2.56
CA ARG A 59 -4.98 -5.53 -2.91
C ARG A 59 -3.51 -5.65 -2.49
N ILE A 60 -2.73 -4.62 -2.77
CA ILE A 60 -1.31 -4.59 -2.39
C ILE A 60 -1.17 -4.59 -0.88
N LYS A 61 -1.98 -3.82 -0.18
CA LYS A 61 -1.98 -3.77 1.28
C LYS A 61 -2.26 -5.14 1.87
N ASP A 62 -3.22 -5.87 1.31
CA ASP A 62 -3.53 -7.23 1.75
C ASP A 62 -2.35 -8.16 1.58
N GLN A 63 -1.62 -8.05 0.46
CA GLN A 63 -0.42 -8.84 0.21
C GLN A 63 0.68 -8.50 1.22
N MET A 64 0.85 -7.22 1.54
CA MET A 64 1.82 -6.78 2.54
C MET A 64 1.48 -7.35 3.92
N TYR A 65 0.21 -7.31 4.31
CA TYR A 65 -0.21 -7.88 5.58
C TYR A 65 -0.03 -9.39 5.64
N ALA A 66 -0.22 -10.08 4.52
CA ALA A 66 0.03 -11.53 4.46
C ALA A 66 1.49 -11.84 4.75
N ILE A 67 2.41 -11.07 4.19
CA ILE A 67 3.85 -11.21 4.46
C ILE A 67 4.13 -10.92 5.93
N MET A 68 3.59 -9.83 6.46
CA MET A 68 3.79 -9.44 7.85
C MET A 68 3.30 -10.53 8.81
N ARG A 69 2.17 -11.16 8.51
CA ARG A 69 1.64 -12.25 9.33
C ARG A 69 2.57 -13.46 9.39
N GLN A 70 3.22 -13.77 8.29
CA GLN A 70 4.20 -14.86 8.26
C GLN A 70 5.34 -14.62 9.24
N TYR A 71 5.82 -13.38 9.30
CA TYR A 71 6.92 -13.02 10.21
C TYR A 71 6.46 -12.95 11.66
N ARG A 72 5.23 -12.56 11.90
CA ARG A 72 4.67 -12.53 13.26
C ARG A 72 4.40 -13.92 13.81
N GLY A 73 4.06 -14.86 12.95
CA GLY A 73 3.76 -16.23 13.33
C GLY A 73 4.98 -17.03 13.75
N GLN A 74 6.15 -16.45 13.62
CA GLN A 74 7.42 -17.09 14.01
C GLN A 74 7.90 -16.54 15.39
#